data_3dbe2383ef81533d53242d74286535f8
#
_entry.id   3dbe2383ef81533d53242d74286535f8
#
_cell.length_a   1.000
_cell.length_b   1.000
_cell.length_c   1.000
_cell.angle_alpha   90.00
_cell.angle_beta   90.00
_cell.angle_gamma   90.00
#
_symmetry.space_group_name_H-M   'P 1'
#
loop_
_entity.id
_entity.type
_entity.pdbx_description
1 polymer ?
#
loop_
_entity_poly.entity_id
_entity_poly.type
_entity_poly.pdbx_seq_one_letter_code
_entity_poly.pdbx_strand_id
1 'polypeptide(L)'
;MIHGRPISRNSIVWILLTSPFVLFLLCQLQPTFDDWTYYTVPQTSALKLTELLPDGSYWRPFDVLFGHILGLDYHLFPTLNHTFILLGHILNTYLIYRILQWFKISSLSRNISVLLFYLSPATLGTVLDIDSLNQTYSLLWGLLALYSYIYMQGKPRIILWLVCSLLSIFSKESGYIWFVCPPMIVWSTGKISFKHAMKHMTVGCLLFVFYLTCRVLLTKTFSVEDNTYMQFTLIRLLRNLGIMLGMTFYPIDYASLIHPLHRNLILVTITGVLPAPFLWFVFRSFRLQKTIIVLLLSFFIGAFVNLITIFSTMHCYAVSPFAIIMIALLCDQIKNKRILIFSSVLYLITALFTFLHHTYAAWLSGKVGEQMAKSIVSQCDRPIKKVMIIHLNKGETKYSSFWVIPYEAFGWGYSVRQQTGYQWPKTIINEEITNQKQLISVLQKAQKTDCDGVWYVENNQVSRIK
;
A
#
# COMPACT_ATOMS: atom_id res chain seq x y z
N MET A 1 18.38 -32.39 -12.86
CA MET A 1 19.39 -31.43 -13.40
C MET A 1 18.66 -30.21 -13.95
N ILE A 2 18.80 -29.10 -13.28
CA ILE A 2 18.24 -27.83 -13.74
C ILE A 2 19.32 -27.22 -14.65
N HIS A 3 19.20 -27.43 -15.96
CA HIS A 3 20.04 -26.74 -16.91
C HIS A 3 19.69 -25.24 -16.89
N GLY A 4 20.51 -24.48 -16.18
CA GLY A 4 20.44 -23.04 -16.15
C GLY A 4 20.76 -22.45 -17.54
N ARG A 5 19.73 -22.10 -18.31
CA ARG A 5 19.91 -21.14 -19.41
C ARG A 5 20.36 -19.82 -18.78
N PRO A 6 21.31 -19.11 -19.40
CA PRO A 6 21.74 -17.81 -18.88
C PRO A 6 20.50 -16.93 -18.71
N ILE A 7 20.32 -16.45 -17.51
CA ILE A 7 19.25 -15.53 -17.13
C ILE A 7 19.43 -14.30 -18.03
N SER A 8 18.41 -13.94 -18.80
CA SER A 8 18.41 -12.61 -19.40
C SER A 8 18.19 -11.61 -18.24
N ARG A 9 19.29 -11.12 -17.70
CA ARG A 9 19.38 -10.41 -16.42
C ARG A 9 18.87 -8.97 -16.49
N ASN A 10 18.41 -8.51 -17.64
CA ASN A 10 18.27 -7.08 -17.91
C ASN A 10 17.30 -6.35 -16.97
N SER A 11 16.08 -6.86 -16.74
CA SER A 11 15.13 -6.14 -15.88
C SER A 11 15.54 -6.12 -14.40
N ILE A 12 16.04 -7.23 -13.85
CA ILE A 12 16.49 -7.30 -12.46
C ILE A 12 17.69 -6.39 -12.23
N VAL A 13 18.64 -6.36 -13.18
CA VAL A 13 19.79 -5.46 -13.12
C VAL A 13 19.32 -4.00 -13.11
N TRP A 14 18.37 -3.62 -14.00
CA TRP A 14 17.82 -2.27 -14.02
C TRP A 14 17.11 -1.91 -12.71
N ILE A 15 16.33 -2.83 -12.13
CA ILE A 15 15.68 -2.63 -10.84
C ILE A 15 16.72 -2.36 -9.74
N LEU A 16 17.77 -3.18 -9.66
CA LEU A 16 18.82 -3.01 -8.66
C LEU A 16 19.62 -1.71 -8.85
N LEU A 17 19.89 -1.30 -10.10
CA LEU A 17 20.59 -0.06 -10.40
C LEU A 17 19.76 1.20 -10.11
N THR A 18 18.43 1.12 -10.28
CA THR A 18 17.53 2.27 -10.04
C THR A 18 17.07 2.37 -8.58
N SER A 19 17.09 1.27 -7.82
CA SER A 19 16.61 1.24 -6.44
C SER A 19 17.31 2.21 -5.49
N PRO A 20 18.64 2.46 -5.56
CA PRO A 20 19.27 3.49 -4.74
C PRO A 20 18.74 4.90 -5.01
N PHE A 21 18.44 5.21 -6.27
CA PHE A 21 17.83 6.49 -6.64
C PHE A 21 16.38 6.60 -6.10
N VAL A 22 15.59 5.54 -6.23
CA VAL A 22 14.24 5.47 -5.65
C VAL A 22 14.32 5.66 -4.14
N LEU A 23 15.22 4.94 -3.45
CA LEU A 23 15.42 5.09 -2.02
C LEU A 23 15.78 6.53 -1.62
N PHE A 24 16.71 7.16 -2.36
CA PHE A 24 17.06 8.55 -2.13
C PHE A 24 15.84 9.47 -2.19
N LEU A 25 14.95 9.30 -3.19
CA LEU A 25 13.72 10.08 -3.29
C LEU A 25 12.78 9.82 -2.11
N LEU A 26 12.59 8.56 -1.73
CA LEU A 26 11.72 8.18 -0.61
C LEU A 26 12.20 8.79 0.72
N CYS A 27 13.52 8.81 0.95
CA CYS A 27 14.11 9.39 2.16
C CYS A 27 13.91 10.90 2.29
N GLN A 28 13.44 11.59 1.26
CA GLN A 28 13.09 13.00 1.31
C GLN A 28 11.65 13.26 1.78
N LEU A 29 10.83 12.20 1.88
CA LEU A 29 9.44 12.32 2.26
C LEU A 29 9.28 12.44 3.78
N GLN A 30 8.29 13.20 4.19
CA GLN A 30 7.83 13.22 5.58
C GLN A 30 6.87 12.07 5.83
N PRO A 31 6.75 11.57 7.07
CA PRO A 31 5.66 10.67 7.44
C PRO A 31 4.31 11.28 7.15
N THR A 32 3.34 10.44 6.91
CA THR A 32 1.98 10.85 6.59
C THR A 32 0.97 9.96 7.30
N PHE A 33 -0.21 10.48 7.59
CA PHE A 33 -1.28 9.71 8.21
C PHE A 33 -0.81 8.83 9.39
N ASP A 34 -1.13 7.55 9.31
CA ASP A 34 -0.82 6.55 10.32
C ASP A 34 0.69 6.31 10.50
N ASP A 35 1.54 6.74 9.55
CA ASP A 35 2.99 6.71 9.73
C ASP A 35 3.40 7.40 11.03
N TRP A 36 2.77 8.51 11.37
CA TRP A 36 3.05 9.27 12.58
C TRP A 36 2.77 8.50 13.86
N THR A 37 1.90 7.48 13.83
CA THR A 37 1.63 6.63 14.99
C THR A 37 2.82 5.74 15.33
N TYR A 38 3.61 5.34 14.33
CA TYR A 38 4.83 4.54 14.51
C TYR A 38 6.01 5.36 15.03
N TYR A 39 6.06 6.68 14.75
CA TYR A 39 7.24 7.51 14.98
C TYR A 39 7.10 8.54 16.09
N THR A 40 5.93 8.72 16.65
CA THR A 40 5.68 9.81 17.61
C THR A 40 6.08 9.51 19.04
N VAL A 41 6.30 8.24 19.36
CA VAL A 41 6.75 7.81 20.70
C VAL A 41 7.85 6.80 20.50
N PRO A 42 9.12 7.11 20.91
CA PRO A 42 10.17 6.12 20.91
C PRO A 42 9.72 4.90 21.72
N GLN A 43 9.73 3.74 21.12
CA GLN A 43 9.39 2.49 21.80
C GLN A 43 10.57 2.14 22.70
N THR A 44 10.53 2.59 23.95
CA THR A 44 11.57 2.33 24.94
C THR A 44 11.38 1.02 25.70
N SER A 45 10.20 0.41 25.58
CA SER A 45 9.87 -0.85 26.24
C SER A 45 10.20 -2.06 25.39
N ALA A 46 10.68 -3.14 26.01
CA ALA A 46 10.83 -4.43 25.34
C ALA A 46 9.44 -4.94 24.88
N LEU A 47 9.40 -5.56 23.68
CA LEU A 47 8.21 -6.20 23.15
C LEU A 47 7.64 -7.23 24.12
N LYS A 48 6.38 -7.07 24.49
CA LYS A 48 5.66 -8.04 25.32
C LYS A 48 4.89 -9.02 24.43
N LEU A 49 4.92 -10.31 24.74
CA LEU A 49 4.17 -11.32 23.99
C LEU A 49 2.65 -11.01 23.92
N THR A 50 2.11 -10.35 24.93
CA THR A 50 0.69 -9.93 24.96
C THR A 50 0.36 -8.92 23.89
N GLU A 51 1.32 -8.11 23.42
CA GLU A 51 1.12 -7.14 22.33
C GLU A 51 0.98 -7.80 20.96
N LEU A 52 1.42 -9.06 20.82
CA LEU A 52 1.20 -9.85 19.60
C LEU A 52 -0.20 -10.47 19.53
N LEU A 53 -0.98 -10.39 20.60
CA LEU A 53 -2.37 -10.84 20.62
C LEU A 53 -3.28 -9.79 19.97
N PRO A 54 -4.48 -10.18 19.53
CA PRO A 54 -5.41 -9.23 18.92
C PRO A 54 -5.75 -8.08 19.86
N ASP A 55 -5.64 -6.85 19.35
CA ASP A 55 -6.11 -5.64 20.01
C ASP A 55 -7.21 -4.99 19.17
N GLY A 56 -8.34 -4.67 19.80
CA GLY A 56 -9.50 -4.13 19.10
C GLY A 56 -9.99 -5.04 17.96
N SER A 57 -10.17 -4.47 16.77
CA SER A 57 -10.69 -5.17 15.58
C SER A 57 -9.62 -5.82 14.71
N TYR A 58 -8.33 -5.64 15.03
CA TYR A 58 -7.21 -6.10 14.19
C TYR A 58 -6.37 -7.17 14.89
N TRP A 59 -5.83 -8.09 14.11
CA TRP A 59 -4.81 -9.04 14.56
C TRP A 59 -3.66 -9.06 13.56
N ARG A 60 -2.71 -8.15 13.75
CA ARG A 60 -1.56 -7.95 12.89
C ARG A 60 -0.26 -7.97 13.70
N PRO A 61 0.17 -9.13 14.19
CA PRO A 61 1.39 -9.22 15.01
C PRO A 61 2.65 -8.71 14.30
N PHE A 62 2.67 -8.73 12.96
CA PHE A 62 3.78 -8.16 12.20
C PHE A 62 3.81 -6.62 12.25
N ASP A 63 2.67 -5.94 12.29
CA ASP A 63 2.65 -4.47 12.47
C ASP A 63 3.25 -4.10 13.82
N VAL A 64 2.95 -4.86 14.86
CA VAL A 64 3.53 -4.68 16.19
C VAL A 64 5.04 -4.89 16.16
N LEU A 65 5.51 -5.99 15.53
CA LEU A 65 6.94 -6.27 15.39
C LEU A 65 7.66 -5.18 14.60
N PHE A 66 7.10 -4.74 13.48
CA PHE A 66 7.67 -3.65 12.68
C PHE A 66 7.67 -2.33 13.47
N GLY A 67 6.59 -2.00 14.17
CA GLY A 67 6.50 -0.83 15.02
C GLY A 67 7.61 -0.81 16.09
N HIS A 68 7.87 -1.95 16.73
CA HIS A 68 8.98 -2.07 17.68
C HIS A 68 10.35 -1.92 17.03
N ILE A 69 10.61 -2.60 15.90
CA ILE A 69 11.91 -2.53 15.21
C ILE A 69 12.18 -1.11 14.71
N LEU A 70 11.19 -0.47 14.09
CA LEU A 70 11.32 0.85 13.49
C LEU A 70 11.26 1.97 14.52
N GLY A 71 10.45 1.81 15.57
CA GLY A 71 10.32 2.78 16.66
C GLY A 71 11.52 2.80 17.62
N LEU A 72 12.35 1.75 17.67
CA LEU A 72 13.58 1.73 18.46
C LEU A 72 14.61 2.75 17.97
N ASP A 73 14.60 3.09 16.70
CA ASP A 73 15.57 4.01 16.11
C ASP A 73 14.91 5.09 15.25
N TYR A 74 14.08 5.92 15.88
CA TYR A 74 13.44 7.04 15.21
C TYR A 74 14.42 8.09 14.67
N HIS A 75 15.71 8.06 15.09
CA HIS A 75 16.74 8.91 14.55
C HIS A 75 17.16 8.53 13.12
N LEU A 76 17.01 7.24 12.74
CA LEU A 76 17.25 6.77 11.38
C LEU A 76 16.03 6.95 10.44
N PHE A 77 14.98 7.54 10.96
CA PHE A 77 13.82 7.93 10.14
C PHE A 77 14.24 9.08 9.18
N PRO A 78 13.80 9.09 7.92
CA PRO A 78 12.92 8.07 7.29
C PRO A 78 13.67 6.92 6.61
N THR A 79 15.01 6.94 6.62
CA THR A 79 15.86 6.07 5.80
C THR A 79 15.63 4.59 6.08
N LEU A 80 15.61 4.18 7.34
CA LEU A 80 15.46 2.77 7.73
C LEU A 80 14.11 2.22 7.24
N ASN A 81 13.07 2.98 7.43
CA ASN A 81 11.70 2.60 7.11
C ASN A 81 11.47 2.46 5.61
N HIS A 82 11.88 3.45 4.84
CA HIS A 82 11.80 3.39 3.38
C HIS A 82 12.71 2.31 2.81
N THR A 83 13.84 1.99 3.47
CA THR A 83 14.70 0.87 3.08
C THR A 83 13.96 -0.46 3.22
N PHE A 84 13.28 -0.69 4.35
CA PHE A 84 12.52 -1.93 4.58
C PHE A 84 11.37 -2.08 3.59
N ILE A 85 10.59 -1.02 3.35
CA ILE A 85 9.46 -1.12 2.43
C ILE A 85 9.92 -1.32 0.97
N LEU A 86 10.95 -0.61 0.54
CA LEU A 86 11.52 -0.76 -0.79
C LEU A 86 12.14 -2.15 -0.99
N LEU A 87 12.82 -2.69 0.03
CA LEU A 87 13.35 -4.05 0.01
C LEU A 87 12.23 -5.07 -0.20
N GLY A 88 11.13 -4.95 0.55
CA GLY A 88 9.94 -5.79 0.36
C GLY A 88 9.38 -5.69 -1.06
N HIS A 89 9.32 -4.50 -1.64
CA HIS A 89 8.86 -4.28 -3.02
C HIS A 89 9.80 -4.92 -4.07
N ILE A 90 11.11 -4.81 -3.89
CA ILE A 90 12.11 -5.46 -4.75
C ILE A 90 11.98 -6.99 -4.67
N LEU A 91 11.83 -7.55 -3.48
CA LEU A 91 11.64 -8.99 -3.27
C LEU A 91 10.34 -9.49 -3.91
N ASN A 92 9.25 -8.73 -3.78
CA ASN A 92 7.99 -9.03 -4.47
C ASN A 92 8.18 -9.05 -5.99
N THR A 93 8.86 -8.05 -6.52
CA THR A 93 9.17 -7.95 -7.95
C THR A 93 10.00 -9.14 -8.43
N TYR A 94 11.00 -9.57 -7.65
CA TYR A 94 11.81 -10.75 -7.94
C TYR A 94 10.97 -12.04 -7.92
N LEU A 95 10.09 -12.21 -6.95
CA LEU A 95 9.21 -13.38 -6.88
C LEU A 95 8.25 -13.46 -8.06
N ILE A 96 7.68 -12.33 -8.47
CA ILE A 96 6.86 -12.25 -9.70
C ILE A 96 7.68 -12.68 -10.92
N TYR A 97 8.91 -12.20 -11.06
CA TYR A 97 9.80 -12.62 -12.13
C TYR A 97 9.98 -14.15 -12.15
N ARG A 98 10.22 -14.79 -10.99
CA ARG A 98 10.38 -16.24 -10.86
C ARG A 98 9.08 -16.99 -11.17
N ILE A 99 7.93 -16.49 -10.74
CA ILE A 99 6.61 -17.05 -11.05
C ILE A 99 6.35 -17.01 -12.55
N LEU A 100 6.65 -15.89 -13.23
CA LEU A 100 6.52 -15.76 -14.69
C LEU A 100 7.46 -16.70 -15.45
N GLN A 101 8.64 -17.00 -14.92
CA GLN A 101 9.50 -18.07 -15.47
C GLN A 101 8.82 -19.43 -15.45
N TRP A 102 8.14 -19.76 -14.36
CA TRP A 102 7.42 -21.02 -14.24
C TRP A 102 6.26 -21.14 -15.24
N PHE A 103 5.58 -20.02 -15.55
CA PHE A 103 4.59 -19.96 -16.62
C PHE A 103 5.19 -20.08 -18.03
N LYS A 104 6.51 -20.15 -18.14
CA LYS A 104 7.26 -20.19 -19.41
C LYS A 104 7.04 -18.97 -20.32
N ILE A 105 6.72 -17.83 -19.73
CA ILE A 105 6.58 -16.55 -20.44
C ILE A 105 7.92 -16.17 -21.10
N SER A 106 7.89 -15.70 -22.33
CA SER A 106 9.08 -15.22 -23.06
C SER A 106 9.82 -14.14 -22.26
N SER A 107 11.13 -14.07 -22.47
CA SER A 107 11.99 -13.13 -21.74
C SER A 107 11.52 -11.68 -21.90
N LEU A 108 11.10 -11.28 -23.12
CA LEU A 108 10.61 -9.93 -23.39
C LEU A 108 9.35 -9.62 -22.59
N SER A 109 8.30 -10.45 -22.70
CA SER A 109 7.02 -10.24 -22.01
C SER A 109 7.20 -10.26 -20.51
N ARG A 110 8.06 -11.15 -19.99
CA ARG A 110 8.41 -11.22 -18.57
C ARG A 110 9.07 -9.95 -18.07
N ASN A 111 10.10 -9.46 -18.79
CA ASN A 111 10.82 -8.24 -18.40
C ASN A 111 9.91 -7.02 -18.42
N ILE A 112 9.06 -6.86 -19.45
CA ILE A 112 8.07 -5.79 -19.52
C ILE A 112 7.14 -5.86 -18.28
N SER A 113 6.55 -7.02 -18.01
CA SER A 113 5.57 -7.18 -16.92
C SER A 113 6.17 -6.96 -15.54
N VAL A 114 7.42 -7.37 -15.32
CA VAL A 114 8.14 -7.12 -14.07
C VAL A 114 8.43 -5.63 -13.87
N LEU A 115 8.84 -4.92 -14.93
CA LEU A 115 9.03 -3.47 -14.88
C LEU A 115 7.70 -2.73 -14.70
N LEU A 116 6.60 -3.23 -15.28
CA LEU A 116 5.26 -2.69 -15.04
C LEU A 116 4.88 -2.80 -13.57
N PHE A 117 5.14 -3.94 -12.91
CA PHE A 117 4.90 -4.08 -11.48
C PHE A 117 5.78 -3.13 -10.66
N TYR A 118 7.08 -3.10 -10.96
CA TYR A 118 8.05 -2.29 -10.20
C TYR A 118 7.78 -0.79 -10.31
N LEU A 119 7.41 -0.30 -11.51
CA LEU A 119 7.21 1.14 -11.77
C LEU A 119 5.74 1.58 -11.75
N SER A 120 4.78 0.66 -11.58
CA SER A 120 3.37 1.05 -11.55
C SER A 120 3.10 2.05 -10.44
N PRO A 121 2.42 3.18 -10.73
CA PRO A 121 2.06 4.15 -9.69
C PRO A 121 1.24 3.53 -8.56
N ALA A 122 0.43 2.51 -8.84
CA ALA A 122 -0.35 1.80 -7.83
C ALA A 122 0.51 1.00 -6.85
N THR A 123 1.59 0.37 -7.32
CA THR A 123 2.48 -0.43 -6.47
C THR A 123 3.58 0.42 -5.85
N LEU A 124 4.23 1.26 -6.64
CA LEU A 124 5.29 2.14 -6.14
C LEU A 124 4.72 3.29 -5.29
N GLY A 125 3.50 3.76 -5.60
CA GLY A 125 2.77 4.70 -4.73
C GLY A 125 2.53 4.14 -3.33
N THR A 126 2.29 2.83 -3.21
CA THR A 126 2.21 2.14 -1.91
C THR A 126 3.52 2.24 -1.13
N VAL A 127 4.68 2.26 -1.81
CA VAL A 127 6.00 2.38 -1.18
C VAL A 127 6.29 3.80 -0.67
N LEU A 128 5.51 4.81 -1.07
CA LEU A 128 5.63 6.18 -0.55
C LEU A 128 5.21 6.28 0.92
N ASP A 129 4.27 5.45 1.36
CA ASP A 129 3.75 5.44 2.72
C ASP A 129 4.44 4.35 3.55
N ILE A 130 4.87 4.68 4.75
CA ILE A 130 5.55 3.75 5.65
C ILE A 130 4.56 2.77 6.28
N ASP A 131 3.34 3.20 6.59
CA ASP A 131 2.25 2.33 7.05
C ASP A 131 1.94 1.19 6.07
N SER A 132 2.27 1.38 4.80
CA SER A 132 2.13 0.34 3.76
C SER A 132 3.15 -0.81 3.88
N LEU A 133 4.01 -0.82 4.89
CA LEU A 133 4.92 -1.93 5.17
C LEU A 133 4.15 -3.25 5.32
N ASN A 134 3.02 -3.21 6.03
CA ASN A 134 2.14 -4.36 6.21
C ASN A 134 1.60 -4.91 4.87
N GLN A 135 1.23 -4.05 3.91
CA GLN A 135 0.81 -4.46 2.56
C GLN A 135 1.95 -5.12 1.79
N THR A 136 3.13 -4.51 1.86
CA THR A 136 4.31 -4.98 1.12
C THR A 136 4.74 -6.37 1.60
N TYR A 137 4.78 -6.60 2.90
CA TYR A 137 5.17 -7.88 3.47
C TYR A 137 4.06 -8.92 3.45
N SER A 138 2.78 -8.52 3.54
CA SER A 138 1.67 -9.43 3.27
C SER A 138 1.77 -10.03 1.87
N LEU A 139 2.06 -9.19 0.87
CA LEU A 139 2.28 -9.68 -0.49
C LEU A 139 3.52 -10.55 -0.61
N LEU A 140 4.62 -10.20 0.07
CA LEU A 140 5.85 -11.00 0.06
C LEU A 140 5.59 -12.44 0.53
N TRP A 141 4.94 -12.59 1.67
CA TRP A 141 4.55 -13.90 2.19
C TRP A 141 3.58 -14.62 1.27
N GLY A 142 2.62 -13.91 0.70
CA GLY A 142 1.68 -14.47 -0.27
C GLY A 142 2.35 -14.98 -1.54
N LEU A 143 3.29 -14.23 -2.10
CA LEU A 143 4.08 -14.67 -3.26
C LEU A 143 5.02 -15.82 -2.90
N LEU A 144 5.57 -15.86 -1.69
CA LEU A 144 6.33 -17.02 -1.19
C LEU A 144 5.45 -18.25 -1.01
N ALA A 145 4.18 -18.08 -0.60
CA ALA A 145 3.20 -19.16 -0.56
C ALA A 145 2.96 -19.75 -1.96
N LEU A 146 2.76 -18.90 -2.98
CA LEU A 146 2.62 -19.34 -4.36
C LEU A 146 3.93 -19.96 -4.89
N TYR A 147 5.07 -19.35 -4.63
CA TYR A 147 6.39 -19.84 -5.05
C TYR A 147 6.69 -21.21 -4.47
N SER A 148 6.48 -21.42 -3.17
CA SER A 148 6.69 -22.72 -2.52
C SER A 148 5.72 -23.76 -3.06
N TYR A 149 4.46 -23.40 -3.31
CA TYR A 149 3.47 -24.29 -3.90
C TYR A 149 3.85 -24.73 -5.32
N ILE A 150 4.53 -23.88 -6.08
CA ILE A 150 4.99 -24.13 -7.45
C ILE A 150 6.25 -25.00 -7.49
N TYR A 151 7.24 -24.68 -6.68
CA TYR A 151 8.59 -25.23 -6.82
C TYR A 151 8.90 -26.37 -5.85
N MET A 152 8.16 -26.48 -4.74
CA MET A 152 8.34 -27.58 -3.79
C MET A 152 7.47 -28.78 -4.16
N GLN A 153 7.77 -29.93 -3.56
CA GLN A 153 7.00 -31.17 -3.75
C GLN A 153 6.70 -31.83 -2.40
N GLY A 154 5.69 -32.70 -2.37
CA GLY A 154 5.33 -33.45 -1.17
C GLY A 154 4.87 -32.61 0.02
N LYS A 155 5.18 -33.09 1.24
CA LYS A 155 4.77 -32.39 2.49
C LYS A 155 5.34 -30.97 2.62
N PRO A 156 6.61 -30.66 2.29
CA PRO A 156 7.14 -29.30 2.39
C PRO A 156 6.33 -28.27 1.57
N ARG A 157 5.80 -28.65 0.39
CA ARG A 157 4.90 -27.80 -0.42
C ARG A 157 3.73 -27.29 0.40
N ILE A 158 3.03 -28.20 1.08
CA ILE A 158 1.82 -27.90 1.82
C ILE A 158 2.15 -27.06 3.06
N ILE A 159 3.16 -27.48 3.81
CA ILE A 159 3.57 -26.79 5.05
C ILE A 159 4.00 -25.34 4.75
N LEU A 160 4.93 -25.15 3.80
CA LEU A 160 5.45 -23.81 3.47
C LEU A 160 4.35 -22.91 2.88
N TRP A 161 3.49 -23.46 2.01
CA TRP A 161 2.35 -22.70 1.50
C TRP A 161 1.44 -22.21 2.64
N LEU A 162 1.03 -23.08 3.56
CA LEU A 162 0.12 -22.72 4.66
C LEU A 162 0.79 -21.76 5.66
N VAL A 163 2.05 -21.99 6.02
CA VAL A 163 2.82 -21.10 6.89
C VAL A 163 2.95 -19.71 6.27
N CYS A 164 3.36 -19.62 5.00
CA CYS A 164 3.45 -18.33 4.32
C CYS A 164 2.10 -17.64 4.17
N SER A 165 0.99 -18.39 3.98
CA SER A 165 -0.36 -17.81 3.95
C SER A 165 -0.77 -17.25 5.31
N LEU A 166 -0.42 -17.93 6.42
CA LEU A 166 -0.62 -17.40 7.79
C LEU A 166 0.22 -16.14 8.03
N LEU A 167 1.49 -16.14 7.64
CA LEU A 167 2.34 -14.96 7.77
C LEU A 167 1.80 -13.79 6.95
N SER A 168 1.22 -14.06 5.78
CA SER A 168 0.58 -13.05 4.94
C SER A 168 -0.62 -12.39 5.64
N ILE A 169 -1.54 -13.18 6.19
CA ILE A 169 -2.71 -12.64 6.87
C ILE A 169 -2.38 -11.96 8.22
N PHE A 170 -1.32 -12.41 8.89
CA PHE A 170 -0.78 -11.76 10.10
C PHE A 170 -0.09 -10.43 9.81
N SER A 171 0.30 -10.18 8.56
CA SER A 171 0.78 -8.86 8.12
C SER A 171 -0.38 -7.95 7.74
N LYS A 172 -1.35 -8.44 6.96
CA LYS A 172 -2.54 -7.69 6.52
C LYS A 172 -3.68 -8.63 6.17
N GLU A 173 -4.92 -8.24 6.47
CA GLU A 173 -6.11 -9.05 6.20
C GLU A 173 -6.26 -9.46 4.72
N SER A 174 -5.75 -8.67 3.78
CA SER A 174 -5.72 -9.01 2.35
C SER A 174 -4.96 -10.30 2.04
N GLY A 175 -4.16 -10.80 2.99
CA GLY A 175 -3.46 -12.08 2.89
C GLY A 175 -4.35 -13.33 2.84
N TYR A 176 -5.65 -13.22 3.16
CA TYR A 176 -6.59 -14.36 3.13
C TYR A 176 -6.65 -15.09 1.79
N ILE A 177 -6.42 -14.39 0.70
CA ILE A 177 -6.48 -14.93 -0.66
C ILE A 177 -5.47 -16.07 -0.89
N TRP A 178 -4.34 -16.04 -0.20
CA TRP A 178 -3.25 -17.00 -0.40
C TRP A 178 -3.54 -18.40 0.15
N PHE A 179 -4.59 -18.55 0.96
CA PHE A 179 -5.08 -19.87 1.37
C PHE A 179 -5.75 -20.66 0.23
N VAL A 180 -6.17 -19.99 -0.84
CA VAL A 180 -6.91 -20.64 -1.95
C VAL A 180 -6.26 -20.43 -3.32
N CYS A 181 -5.62 -19.28 -3.58
CA CYS A 181 -5.08 -18.96 -4.90
C CYS A 181 -3.95 -19.88 -5.38
N PRO A 182 -2.95 -20.29 -4.60
CA PRO A 182 -1.87 -21.13 -5.10
C PRO A 182 -2.34 -22.46 -5.71
N PRO A 183 -3.22 -23.27 -5.08
CA PRO A 183 -3.78 -24.46 -5.70
C PRO A 183 -4.61 -24.17 -6.95
N MET A 184 -5.41 -23.09 -6.97
CA MET A 184 -6.24 -22.70 -8.12
C MET A 184 -5.36 -22.35 -9.33
N ILE A 185 -4.33 -21.53 -9.12
CA ILE A 185 -3.42 -21.11 -10.18
C ILE A 185 -2.68 -22.31 -10.78
N VAL A 186 -2.15 -23.21 -9.94
CA VAL A 186 -1.43 -24.39 -10.44
C VAL A 186 -2.37 -25.37 -11.15
N TRP A 187 -3.62 -25.55 -10.68
CA TRP A 187 -4.65 -26.30 -11.38
C TRP A 187 -4.98 -25.72 -12.74
N SER A 188 -5.06 -24.40 -12.86
CA SER A 188 -5.41 -23.74 -14.12
C SER A 188 -4.43 -24.06 -15.25
N THR A 189 -3.17 -24.34 -14.89
CA THR A 189 -2.12 -24.74 -15.85
C THR A 189 -2.11 -26.24 -16.18
N GLY A 190 -3.01 -27.04 -15.61
CA GLY A 190 -3.09 -28.48 -15.85
C GLY A 190 -2.03 -29.32 -15.11
N LYS A 191 -1.19 -28.74 -14.24
CA LYS A 191 -0.13 -29.46 -13.53
C LYS A 191 -0.60 -30.29 -12.34
N ILE A 192 -1.80 -29.98 -11.83
CA ILE A 192 -2.49 -30.81 -10.83
C ILE A 192 -3.93 -31.03 -11.25
N SER A 193 -4.54 -32.14 -10.82
CA SER A 193 -5.95 -32.41 -11.08
C SER A 193 -6.85 -31.48 -10.25
N PHE A 194 -8.09 -31.28 -10.72
CA PHE A 194 -9.08 -30.51 -9.99
C PHE A 194 -9.33 -31.06 -8.58
N LYS A 195 -9.42 -32.38 -8.46
CA LYS A 195 -9.61 -33.06 -7.17
C LYS A 195 -8.48 -32.74 -6.17
N HIS A 196 -7.22 -32.71 -6.63
CA HIS A 196 -6.09 -32.32 -5.79
C HIS A 196 -6.12 -30.83 -5.41
N ALA A 197 -6.46 -29.96 -6.35
CA ALA A 197 -6.62 -28.54 -6.07
C ALA A 197 -7.69 -28.29 -5.01
N MET A 198 -8.88 -28.91 -5.18
CA MET A 198 -9.98 -28.81 -4.21
C MET A 198 -9.59 -29.32 -2.82
N LYS A 199 -8.91 -30.48 -2.74
CA LYS A 199 -8.42 -31.00 -1.44
C LYS A 199 -7.51 -29.99 -0.73
N HIS A 200 -6.57 -29.38 -1.47
CA HIS A 200 -5.66 -28.39 -0.87
C HIS A 200 -6.40 -27.10 -0.50
N MET A 201 -7.30 -26.62 -1.36
CA MET A 201 -8.12 -25.45 -1.05
C MET A 201 -8.97 -25.66 0.22
N THR A 202 -9.56 -26.86 0.38
CA THR A 202 -10.30 -27.20 1.61
C THR A 202 -9.40 -27.09 2.84
N VAL A 203 -8.16 -27.60 2.78
CA VAL A 203 -7.20 -27.46 3.88
C VAL A 203 -6.88 -25.99 4.15
N GLY A 204 -6.64 -25.19 3.10
CA GLY A 204 -6.43 -23.74 3.23
C GLY A 204 -7.62 -23.02 3.84
N CYS A 205 -8.85 -23.31 3.37
CA CYS A 205 -10.07 -22.75 3.92
C CYS A 205 -10.29 -23.12 5.40
N LEU A 206 -10.03 -24.37 5.78
CA LEU A 206 -10.14 -24.79 7.19
C LEU A 206 -9.15 -24.03 8.08
N LEU A 207 -7.92 -23.83 7.64
CA LEU A 207 -6.93 -23.05 8.38
C LEU A 207 -7.32 -21.56 8.45
N PHE A 208 -7.88 -21.01 7.38
CA PHE A 208 -8.41 -19.64 7.38
C PHE A 208 -9.61 -19.48 8.34
N VAL A 209 -10.56 -20.44 8.33
CA VAL A 209 -11.69 -20.45 9.28
C VAL A 209 -11.19 -20.57 10.71
N PHE A 210 -10.19 -21.43 10.97
CA PHE A 210 -9.55 -21.52 12.29
C PHE A 210 -8.95 -20.17 12.72
N TYR A 211 -8.19 -19.50 11.83
CA TYR A 211 -7.67 -18.16 12.09
C TYR A 211 -8.79 -17.16 12.43
N LEU A 212 -9.87 -17.12 11.64
CA LEU A 212 -11.01 -16.23 11.89
C LEU A 212 -11.67 -16.53 13.24
N THR A 213 -11.84 -17.81 13.57
CA THR A 213 -12.42 -18.23 14.86
C THR A 213 -11.54 -17.76 16.02
N CYS A 214 -10.21 -17.99 15.94
CA CYS A 214 -9.29 -17.50 16.96
C CYS A 214 -9.36 -15.97 17.11
N ARG A 215 -9.35 -15.24 15.98
CA ARG A 215 -9.46 -13.77 15.97
C ARG A 215 -10.73 -13.33 16.70
N VAL A 216 -11.90 -13.89 16.33
CA VAL A 216 -13.19 -13.52 16.93
C VAL A 216 -13.23 -13.80 18.42
N LEU A 217 -12.76 -14.99 18.83
CA LEU A 217 -12.74 -15.37 20.24
C LEU A 217 -11.80 -14.50 21.09
N LEU A 218 -10.69 -14.05 20.51
CA LEU A 218 -9.69 -13.24 21.21
C LEU A 218 -10.06 -11.74 21.22
N THR A 219 -10.60 -11.21 20.15
CA THR A 219 -10.97 -9.78 20.07
C THR A 219 -12.28 -9.44 20.80
N LYS A 220 -13.13 -10.44 21.07
CA LYS A 220 -14.48 -10.28 21.66
C LYS A 220 -15.40 -9.30 20.89
N THR A 221 -14.96 -8.76 19.79
CA THR A 221 -15.70 -7.79 18.98
C THR A 221 -15.61 -8.15 17.50
N PHE A 222 -16.77 -8.24 16.86
CA PHE A 222 -16.90 -8.24 15.39
C PHE A 222 -17.17 -6.82 14.86
N SER A 223 -17.36 -5.87 15.77
CA SER A 223 -17.77 -4.53 15.40
C SER A 223 -16.58 -3.72 14.91
N VAL A 224 -16.64 -3.31 13.66
CA VAL A 224 -15.97 -2.11 13.21
C VAL A 224 -16.70 -0.97 13.90
N GLU A 225 -16.08 -0.32 14.87
CA GLU A 225 -16.69 0.76 15.66
C GLU A 225 -17.16 1.94 14.80
N ASP A 226 -16.58 2.09 13.60
CA ASP A 226 -16.95 3.10 12.64
C ASP A 226 -17.72 2.51 11.45
N ASN A 227 -19.04 2.61 11.48
CA ASN A 227 -19.93 2.22 10.38
C ASN A 227 -19.65 3.00 9.08
N THR A 228 -18.86 4.07 9.12
CA THR A 228 -18.48 4.85 7.93
C THR A 228 -17.31 4.20 7.19
N TYR A 229 -16.40 3.51 7.89
CA TYR A 229 -15.24 2.85 7.29
C TYR A 229 -15.63 1.66 6.43
N MET A 230 -16.48 0.76 6.95
CA MET A 230 -16.97 -0.40 6.20
C MET A 230 -18.46 -0.24 5.89
N GLN A 231 -18.81 -0.17 4.61
CA GLN A 231 -20.20 -0.09 4.18
C GLN A 231 -20.42 -1.02 2.99
N PHE A 232 -21.35 -1.94 3.15
CA PHE A 232 -21.76 -2.84 2.10
C PHE A 232 -22.88 -2.20 1.26
N THR A 233 -22.50 -1.31 0.34
CA THR A 233 -23.44 -0.72 -0.63
C THR A 233 -22.95 -1.02 -2.05
N LEU A 234 -23.90 -1.30 -2.96
CA LEU A 234 -23.57 -1.58 -4.36
C LEU A 234 -22.81 -0.44 -5.02
N ILE A 235 -23.18 0.80 -4.70
CA ILE A 235 -22.54 2.00 -5.25
C ILE A 235 -21.06 2.06 -4.81
N ARG A 236 -20.77 1.83 -3.52
CA ARG A 236 -19.39 1.83 -3.01
C ARG A 236 -18.59 0.71 -3.66
N LEU A 237 -19.15 -0.50 -3.75
CA LEU A 237 -18.51 -1.64 -4.36
C LEU A 237 -18.14 -1.37 -5.83
N LEU A 238 -19.08 -0.89 -6.63
CA LEU A 238 -18.83 -0.57 -8.04
C LEU A 238 -17.85 0.58 -8.22
N ARG A 239 -17.96 1.65 -7.41
CA ARG A 239 -17.02 2.77 -7.42
C ARG A 239 -15.60 2.30 -7.10
N ASN A 240 -15.44 1.59 -5.99
CA ASN A 240 -14.12 1.13 -5.54
C ASN A 240 -13.51 0.13 -6.55
N LEU A 241 -14.34 -0.76 -7.13
CA LEU A 241 -13.89 -1.66 -8.19
C LEU A 241 -13.41 -0.89 -9.43
N GLY A 242 -14.16 0.10 -9.88
CA GLY A 242 -13.78 0.94 -11.02
C GLY A 242 -12.45 1.68 -10.76
N ILE A 243 -12.28 2.26 -9.58
CA ILE A 243 -11.04 2.94 -9.18
C ILE A 243 -9.88 1.93 -9.11
N MET A 244 -10.08 0.78 -8.47
CA MET A 244 -9.06 -0.27 -8.35
C MET A 244 -8.60 -0.80 -9.71
N LEU A 245 -9.54 -1.08 -10.62
CA LEU A 245 -9.21 -1.49 -12.01
C LEU A 245 -8.44 -0.37 -12.72
N GLY A 246 -8.93 0.87 -12.66
CA GLY A 246 -8.27 2.01 -13.25
C GLY A 246 -6.83 2.15 -12.76
N MET A 247 -6.62 2.19 -11.46
CA MET A 247 -5.29 2.35 -10.87
C MET A 247 -4.35 1.18 -11.11
N THR A 248 -4.87 -0.06 -11.10
CA THR A 248 -4.03 -1.26 -11.32
C THR A 248 -3.52 -1.34 -12.75
N PHE A 249 -4.35 -0.96 -13.74
CA PHE A 249 -4.03 -1.11 -15.14
C PHE A 249 -3.61 0.17 -15.84
N TYR A 250 -3.77 1.34 -15.22
CA TYR A 250 -3.58 2.62 -15.90
C TYR A 250 -2.71 3.59 -15.08
N PRO A 251 -1.55 4.02 -15.61
CA PRO A 251 -0.63 4.91 -14.90
C PRO A 251 -0.98 6.39 -15.11
N ILE A 252 -2.26 6.76 -14.90
CA ILE A 252 -2.68 8.15 -14.99
C ILE A 252 -2.08 8.97 -13.84
N ASP A 253 -1.81 10.23 -14.09
CA ASP A 253 -1.32 11.15 -13.05
C ASP A 253 -2.47 11.60 -12.13
N TYR A 254 -2.65 10.82 -11.07
CA TYR A 254 -3.69 11.08 -10.07
C TYR A 254 -3.41 12.35 -9.26
N ALA A 255 -2.14 12.72 -9.03
CA ALA A 255 -1.81 13.97 -8.37
C ALA A 255 -2.35 15.16 -9.16
N SER A 256 -2.12 15.21 -10.48
CA SER A 256 -2.70 16.25 -11.34
C SER A 256 -4.22 16.21 -11.42
N LEU A 257 -4.84 15.06 -11.18
CA LEU A 257 -6.29 14.91 -11.25
C LEU A 257 -7.01 15.50 -10.01
N ILE A 258 -6.50 15.22 -8.83
CA ILE A 258 -7.24 15.44 -7.58
C ILE A 258 -6.45 16.16 -6.48
N HIS A 259 -5.13 16.26 -6.56
CA HIS A 259 -4.34 16.94 -5.53
C HIS A 259 -4.62 18.46 -5.56
N PRO A 260 -5.00 19.09 -4.43
CA PRO A 260 -5.41 20.51 -4.40
C PRO A 260 -4.34 21.48 -4.93
N LEU A 261 -3.05 21.18 -4.66
CA LEU A 261 -1.91 22.02 -5.04
C LEU A 261 -1.34 21.72 -6.44
N HIS A 262 -1.74 20.63 -7.08
CA HIS A 262 -1.09 20.12 -8.30
C HIS A 262 -2.04 19.87 -9.47
N ARG A 263 -3.30 20.33 -9.36
CA ARG A 263 -4.32 20.07 -10.39
C ARG A 263 -3.88 20.60 -11.77
N ASN A 264 -3.66 19.65 -12.71
CA ASN A 264 -3.22 19.95 -14.05
C ASN A 264 -3.86 19.00 -15.08
N LEU A 265 -4.93 19.46 -15.72
CA LEU A 265 -5.68 18.66 -16.68
C LEU A 265 -4.88 18.29 -17.93
N ILE A 266 -3.85 19.07 -18.31
CA ILE A 266 -2.98 18.75 -19.46
C ILE A 266 -2.16 17.52 -19.13
N LEU A 267 -1.55 17.45 -17.94
CA LEU A 267 -0.78 16.27 -17.52
C LEU A 267 -1.68 15.03 -17.38
N VAL A 268 -2.89 15.18 -16.86
CA VAL A 268 -3.88 14.10 -16.82
C VAL A 268 -4.19 13.58 -18.22
N THR A 269 -4.38 14.48 -19.18
CA THR A 269 -4.67 14.09 -20.57
C THR A 269 -3.47 13.36 -21.20
N ILE A 270 -2.26 13.89 -21.05
CA ILE A 270 -1.04 13.27 -21.59
C ILE A 270 -0.84 11.88 -20.98
N THR A 271 -0.89 11.76 -19.66
CA THR A 271 -0.71 10.48 -18.97
C THR A 271 -1.90 9.52 -19.19
N GLY A 272 -3.05 10.06 -19.57
CA GLY A 272 -4.22 9.28 -20.00
C GLY A 272 -4.12 8.74 -21.42
N VAL A 273 -3.46 9.43 -22.36
CA VAL A 273 -3.39 9.02 -23.78
C VAL A 273 -2.18 8.13 -24.07
N LEU A 274 -1.01 8.47 -23.53
CA LEU A 274 0.24 7.76 -23.87
C LEU A 274 0.25 6.25 -23.58
N PRO A 275 -0.31 5.73 -22.47
CA PRO A 275 -0.33 4.30 -22.19
C PRO A 275 -1.44 3.53 -22.93
N ALA A 276 -2.41 4.23 -23.52
CA ALA A 276 -3.57 3.60 -24.18
C ALA A 276 -3.19 2.59 -25.27
N PRO A 277 -2.20 2.84 -26.17
CA PRO A 277 -1.79 1.87 -27.17
C PRO A 277 -1.33 0.53 -26.57
N PHE A 278 -0.58 0.56 -25.48
CA PHE A 278 -0.13 -0.67 -24.81
C PHE A 278 -1.32 -1.51 -24.34
N LEU A 279 -2.25 -0.90 -23.59
CA LEU A 279 -3.42 -1.59 -23.10
C LEU A 279 -4.32 -2.08 -24.24
N TRP A 280 -4.49 -1.27 -25.27
CA TRP A 280 -5.22 -1.67 -26.46
C TRP A 280 -4.66 -2.96 -27.08
N PHE A 281 -3.34 -3.04 -27.32
CA PHE A 281 -2.73 -4.24 -27.88
C PHE A 281 -2.80 -5.44 -26.94
N VAL A 282 -2.60 -5.22 -25.64
CA VAL A 282 -2.71 -6.28 -24.63
C VAL A 282 -4.13 -6.83 -24.59
N PHE A 283 -5.16 -5.97 -24.47
CA PHE A 283 -6.55 -6.43 -24.39
C PHE A 283 -7.09 -6.94 -25.72
N ARG A 284 -6.64 -6.43 -26.86
CA ARG A 284 -6.99 -7.01 -28.17
C ARG A 284 -6.48 -8.44 -28.33
N SER A 285 -5.40 -8.79 -27.65
CA SER A 285 -4.85 -10.15 -27.63
C SER A 285 -5.58 -11.07 -26.62
N PHE A 286 -6.62 -10.57 -25.96
CA PHE A 286 -7.35 -11.31 -24.93
C PHE A 286 -8.01 -12.54 -25.54
N ARG A 287 -7.63 -13.70 -25.01
CA ARG A 287 -8.28 -14.98 -25.27
C ARG A 287 -8.67 -15.59 -23.93
N LEU A 288 -9.91 -16.01 -23.84
CA LEU A 288 -10.45 -16.64 -22.64
C LEU A 288 -9.77 -17.99 -22.41
N GLN A 289 -8.71 -18.00 -21.61
CA GLN A 289 -8.00 -19.19 -21.20
C GLN A 289 -8.33 -19.49 -19.73
N LYS A 290 -8.33 -20.75 -19.35
CA LYS A 290 -8.57 -21.19 -17.97
C LYS A 290 -7.71 -20.45 -16.95
N THR A 291 -6.43 -20.24 -17.25
CA THR A 291 -5.51 -19.53 -16.37
C THR A 291 -5.90 -18.06 -16.21
N ILE A 292 -6.32 -17.39 -17.28
CA ILE A 292 -6.78 -15.98 -17.22
C ILE A 292 -8.05 -15.87 -16.39
N ILE A 293 -9.00 -16.80 -16.54
CA ILE A 293 -10.22 -16.83 -15.70
C ILE A 293 -9.85 -16.97 -14.22
N VAL A 294 -8.95 -17.89 -13.89
CA VAL A 294 -8.52 -18.09 -12.49
C VAL A 294 -7.81 -16.86 -11.95
N LEU A 295 -6.99 -16.19 -12.74
CA LEU A 295 -6.31 -14.95 -12.31
C LEU A 295 -7.31 -13.81 -12.11
N LEU A 296 -8.32 -13.66 -12.97
CA LEU A 296 -9.42 -12.70 -12.79
C LEU A 296 -10.21 -13.01 -11.52
N LEU A 297 -10.59 -14.26 -11.29
CA LEU A 297 -11.26 -14.67 -10.06
C LEU A 297 -10.39 -14.38 -8.83
N SER A 298 -9.09 -14.67 -8.89
CA SER A 298 -8.15 -14.36 -7.82
C SER A 298 -8.05 -12.85 -7.57
N PHE A 299 -8.05 -12.03 -8.63
CA PHE A 299 -8.08 -10.57 -8.51
C PHE A 299 -9.34 -10.10 -7.78
N PHE A 300 -10.53 -10.54 -8.22
CA PHE A 300 -11.80 -10.11 -7.60
C PHE A 300 -11.96 -10.63 -6.18
N ILE A 301 -11.59 -11.87 -5.90
CA ILE A 301 -11.62 -12.40 -4.54
C ILE A 301 -10.65 -11.59 -3.67
N GLY A 302 -9.41 -11.36 -4.10
CA GLY A 302 -8.42 -10.57 -3.35
C GLY A 302 -8.82 -9.11 -3.14
N ALA A 303 -9.60 -8.54 -4.06
CA ALA A 303 -10.14 -7.19 -3.96
C ALA A 303 -11.28 -7.06 -2.94
N PHE A 304 -12.07 -8.12 -2.73
CA PHE A 304 -13.40 -8.06 -2.13
C PHE A 304 -13.45 -7.29 -0.81
N VAL A 305 -12.57 -7.58 0.14
CA VAL A 305 -12.53 -6.87 1.43
C VAL A 305 -12.30 -5.37 1.23
N ASN A 306 -11.43 -5.00 0.30
CA ASN A 306 -11.09 -3.61 0.03
C ASN A 306 -12.18 -2.84 -0.75
N LEU A 307 -13.10 -3.57 -1.41
CA LEU A 307 -14.21 -2.94 -2.13
C LEU A 307 -15.29 -2.38 -1.20
N ILE A 308 -15.42 -2.91 0.00
CA ILE A 308 -16.42 -2.49 0.99
C ILE A 308 -15.89 -1.48 2.00
N THR A 309 -14.57 -1.23 2.02
CA THR A 309 -13.92 -0.25 2.90
C THR A 309 -13.82 1.14 2.25
N ILE A 310 -13.35 2.14 3.00
CA ILE A 310 -12.86 3.37 2.39
C ILE A 310 -11.68 3.00 1.49
N PHE A 311 -11.74 3.42 0.23
CA PHE A 311 -10.73 3.03 -0.74
C PHE A 311 -9.41 3.79 -0.47
N SER A 312 -8.32 3.04 -0.38
CA SER A 312 -6.96 3.57 -0.45
C SER A 312 -6.21 2.91 -1.60
N THR A 313 -5.30 3.64 -2.21
CA THR A 313 -4.49 3.17 -3.35
C THR A 313 -3.62 1.97 -3.00
N MET A 314 -3.18 1.87 -1.75
CA MET A 314 -2.43 0.70 -1.25
C MET A 314 -3.21 -0.63 -1.40
N HIS A 315 -4.54 -0.56 -1.50
CA HIS A 315 -5.38 -1.74 -1.72
C HIS A 315 -5.14 -2.42 -3.08
N CYS A 316 -4.64 -1.67 -4.07
CA CYS A 316 -4.26 -2.21 -5.37
C CYS A 316 -3.03 -3.13 -5.28
N TYR A 317 -2.19 -2.95 -4.24
CA TYR A 317 -0.94 -3.71 -4.10
C TYR A 317 -1.19 -5.20 -3.94
N ALA A 318 -2.17 -5.60 -3.14
CA ALA A 318 -2.49 -7.00 -2.87
C ALA A 318 -2.96 -7.77 -4.12
N VAL A 319 -3.63 -7.10 -5.06
CA VAL A 319 -4.22 -7.73 -6.25
C VAL A 319 -3.38 -7.57 -7.51
N SER A 320 -2.42 -6.65 -7.51
CA SER A 320 -1.57 -6.34 -8.67
C SER A 320 -0.79 -7.55 -9.22
N PRO A 321 -0.31 -8.54 -8.45
CA PRO A 321 0.36 -9.69 -9.02
C PRO A 321 -0.50 -10.49 -10.00
N PHE A 322 -1.81 -10.65 -9.72
CA PHE A 322 -2.73 -11.36 -10.60
C PHE A 322 -2.91 -10.61 -11.92
N ALA A 323 -3.05 -9.28 -11.86
CA ALA A 323 -3.10 -8.42 -13.04
C ALA A 323 -1.81 -8.52 -13.86
N ILE A 324 -0.65 -8.46 -13.21
CA ILE A 324 0.66 -8.51 -13.89
C ILE A 324 0.92 -9.88 -14.55
N ILE A 325 0.56 -10.98 -13.88
CA ILE A 325 0.67 -12.32 -14.49
C ILE A 325 -0.25 -12.41 -15.71
N MET A 326 -1.47 -11.87 -15.63
CA MET A 326 -2.41 -11.82 -16.75
C MET A 326 -1.85 -10.98 -17.91
N ILE A 327 -1.33 -9.77 -17.64
CA ILE A 327 -0.68 -8.91 -18.64
C ILE A 327 0.48 -9.67 -19.30
N ALA A 328 1.31 -10.38 -18.54
CA ALA A 328 2.43 -11.15 -19.05
C ALA A 328 1.98 -12.24 -20.05
N LEU A 329 0.92 -12.98 -19.71
CA LEU A 329 0.31 -14.00 -20.57
C LEU A 329 -0.23 -13.39 -21.87
N LEU A 330 -0.84 -12.21 -21.80
CA LEU A 330 -1.40 -11.50 -22.96
C LEU A 330 -0.29 -10.90 -23.83
N CYS A 331 0.72 -10.28 -23.24
CA CYS A 331 1.92 -9.77 -23.96
C CYS A 331 2.64 -10.87 -24.73
N ASP A 332 2.66 -12.08 -24.17
CA ASP A 332 3.33 -13.22 -24.82
C ASP A 332 2.63 -13.67 -26.10
N GLN A 333 1.31 -13.42 -26.20
CA GLN A 333 0.50 -13.72 -27.40
C GLN A 333 0.68 -12.68 -28.52
N ILE A 334 1.25 -11.50 -28.25
CA ILE A 334 1.43 -10.44 -29.25
C ILE A 334 2.55 -10.84 -30.20
N LYS A 335 2.18 -11.08 -31.49
CA LYS A 335 3.13 -11.51 -32.54
C LYS A 335 4.14 -10.42 -32.90
N ASN A 336 3.68 -9.17 -33.02
CA ASN A 336 4.55 -8.05 -33.41
C ASN A 336 5.31 -7.51 -32.20
N LYS A 337 6.53 -8.00 -32.01
CA LYS A 337 7.37 -7.61 -30.87
C LYS A 337 7.82 -6.14 -30.92
N ARG A 338 7.90 -5.51 -32.09
CA ARG A 338 8.24 -4.08 -32.20
C ARG A 338 7.13 -3.20 -31.66
N ILE A 339 5.88 -3.51 -31.98
CA ILE A 339 4.71 -2.81 -31.44
C ILE A 339 4.65 -3.00 -29.91
N LEU A 340 4.86 -4.22 -29.42
CA LEU A 340 4.89 -4.51 -28.00
C LEU A 340 5.95 -3.67 -27.27
N ILE A 341 7.20 -3.62 -27.80
CA ILE A 341 8.28 -2.84 -27.20
C ILE A 341 7.92 -1.35 -27.22
N PHE A 342 7.54 -0.81 -28.37
CA PHE A 342 7.23 0.62 -28.50
C PHE A 342 6.11 1.06 -27.55
N SER A 343 4.98 0.33 -27.54
CA SER A 343 3.83 0.67 -26.67
C SER A 343 4.16 0.47 -25.20
N SER A 344 4.95 -0.54 -24.83
CA SER A 344 5.36 -0.73 -23.42
C SER A 344 6.36 0.34 -22.96
N VAL A 345 7.22 0.85 -23.84
CA VAL A 345 8.11 1.99 -23.51
C VAL A 345 7.28 3.23 -23.20
N LEU A 346 6.26 3.55 -24.02
CA LEU A 346 5.36 4.67 -23.73
C LEU A 346 4.67 4.52 -22.37
N TYR A 347 4.19 3.31 -22.08
CA TYR A 347 3.56 3.02 -20.79
C TYR A 347 4.54 3.20 -19.63
N LEU A 348 5.75 2.64 -19.73
CA LEU A 348 6.76 2.71 -18.66
C LEU A 348 7.27 4.14 -18.43
N ILE A 349 7.43 4.93 -19.50
CA ILE A 349 7.77 6.36 -19.37
C ILE A 349 6.66 7.10 -18.63
N THR A 350 5.39 6.84 -18.98
CA THR A 350 4.25 7.45 -18.29
C THR A 350 4.21 7.03 -16.82
N ALA A 351 4.41 5.74 -16.53
CA ALA A 351 4.42 5.24 -15.16
C ALA A 351 5.53 5.87 -14.31
N LEU A 352 6.74 5.99 -14.87
CA LEU A 352 7.87 6.64 -14.20
C LEU A 352 7.59 8.13 -13.96
N PHE A 353 7.08 8.85 -14.98
CA PHE A 353 6.72 10.26 -14.84
C PHE A 353 5.68 10.45 -13.73
N THR A 354 4.62 9.66 -13.76
CA THR A 354 3.56 9.71 -12.74
C THR A 354 4.10 9.43 -11.34
N PHE A 355 4.96 8.42 -11.19
CA PHE A 355 5.62 8.15 -9.90
C PHE A 355 6.45 9.34 -9.41
N LEU A 356 7.28 9.93 -10.27
CA LEU A 356 8.12 11.08 -9.92
C LEU A 356 7.27 12.29 -9.52
N HIS A 357 6.17 12.54 -10.25
CA HIS A 357 5.27 13.64 -9.93
C HIS A 357 4.51 13.41 -8.62
N HIS A 358 4.04 12.18 -8.35
CA HIS A 358 3.43 11.83 -7.07
C HIS A 358 4.42 11.99 -5.91
N THR A 359 5.66 11.55 -6.09
CA THR A 359 6.72 11.72 -5.08
C THR A 359 6.99 13.21 -4.81
N TYR A 360 7.06 14.01 -5.87
CA TYR A 360 7.21 15.47 -5.75
C TYR A 360 6.03 16.11 -5.02
N ALA A 361 4.80 15.73 -5.35
CA ALA A 361 3.60 16.23 -4.67
C ALA A 361 3.60 15.89 -3.17
N ALA A 362 3.96 14.65 -2.82
CA ALA A 362 4.10 14.22 -1.43
C ALA A 362 5.21 15.00 -0.70
N TRP A 363 6.37 15.19 -1.35
CA TRP A 363 7.46 15.99 -0.80
C TRP A 363 7.04 17.45 -0.53
N LEU A 364 6.35 18.09 -1.48
CA LEU A 364 5.89 19.47 -1.32
C LEU A 364 4.89 19.59 -0.17
N SER A 365 3.94 18.66 -0.06
CA SER A 365 3.00 18.60 1.07
C SER A 365 3.72 18.43 2.40
N GLY A 366 4.76 17.58 2.43
CA GLY A 366 5.63 17.40 3.58
C GLY A 366 6.33 18.70 4.01
N LYS A 367 6.84 19.49 3.05
CA LYS A 367 7.45 20.79 3.33
C LYS A 367 6.47 21.80 3.93
N VAL A 368 5.25 21.83 3.43
CA VAL A 368 4.19 22.68 3.99
C VAL A 368 3.82 22.22 5.40
N GLY A 369 3.65 20.91 5.62
CA GLY A 369 3.40 20.34 6.95
C GLY A 369 4.51 20.65 7.95
N GLU A 370 5.78 20.59 7.52
CA GLU A 370 6.94 20.99 8.34
C GLU A 370 6.88 22.48 8.71
N GLN A 371 6.50 23.35 7.78
CA GLN A 371 6.33 24.79 8.05
C GLN A 371 5.22 25.04 9.06
N MET A 372 4.10 24.31 8.98
CA MET A 372 3.03 24.39 9.97
C MET A 372 3.54 24.00 11.37
N ALA A 373 4.30 22.92 11.48
CA ALA A 373 4.89 22.50 12.74
C ALA A 373 5.86 23.53 13.31
N LYS A 374 6.75 24.07 12.48
CA LYS A 374 7.67 25.16 12.87
C LYS A 374 6.92 26.40 13.31
N SER A 375 5.81 26.76 12.66
CA SER A 375 4.97 27.88 13.06
C SER A 375 4.39 27.69 14.46
N ILE A 376 3.96 26.48 14.82
CA ILE A 376 3.51 26.20 16.20
C ILE A 376 4.64 26.36 17.19
N VAL A 377 5.80 25.76 16.92
CA VAL A 377 6.95 25.81 17.82
C VAL A 377 7.43 27.25 18.05
N SER A 378 7.49 28.07 16.99
CA SER A 378 7.91 29.47 17.09
C SER A 378 6.95 30.38 17.88
N GLN A 379 5.68 29.97 18.02
CA GLN A 379 4.68 30.68 18.82
C GLN A 379 4.68 30.26 20.31
N CYS A 380 5.58 29.38 20.72
CA CYS A 380 5.65 28.85 22.07
C CYS A 380 6.90 29.38 22.79
N ASP A 381 6.70 30.18 23.84
CA ASP A 381 7.79 30.71 24.67
C ASP A 381 8.41 29.67 25.60
N ARG A 382 7.71 28.55 25.80
CA ARG A 382 8.10 27.46 26.68
C ARG A 382 7.57 26.12 26.19
N PRO A 383 8.18 24.98 26.57
CA PRO A 383 7.62 23.67 26.28
C PRO A 383 6.19 23.52 26.82
N ILE A 384 5.30 23.01 25.99
CA ILE A 384 3.90 22.77 26.32
C ILE A 384 3.62 21.29 26.42
N LYS A 385 2.81 20.87 27.39
CA LYS A 385 2.53 19.45 27.63
C LYS A 385 1.35 18.95 26.81
N LYS A 386 0.29 19.77 26.71
CA LYS A 386 -0.98 19.38 26.09
C LYS A 386 -1.43 20.41 25.08
N VAL A 387 -1.58 19.98 23.85
CA VAL A 387 -1.92 20.80 22.68
C VAL A 387 -3.24 20.37 22.11
N MET A 388 -4.07 21.32 21.70
CA MET A 388 -5.24 21.06 20.85
C MET A 388 -5.00 21.68 19.46
N ILE A 389 -5.20 20.88 18.43
CA ILE A 389 -5.14 21.30 17.02
C ILE A 389 -6.57 21.21 16.46
N ILE A 390 -7.11 22.33 16.01
CA ILE A 390 -8.44 22.42 15.42
C ILE A 390 -8.27 22.64 13.91
N HIS A 391 -8.72 21.69 13.10
CA HIS A 391 -8.63 21.78 11.65
C HIS A 391 -9.99 22.03 11.01
N LEU A 392 -10.07 23.07 10.18
CA LEU A 392 -11.22 23.30 9.32
C LEU A 392 -11.07 22.49 8.03
N ASN A 393 -11.76 21.35 7.99
CA ASN A 393 -11.80 20.50 6.80
C ASN A 393 -12.92 20.94 5.85
N LYS A 394 -12.53 21.44 4.68
CA LYS A 394 -13.46 21.88 3.61
C LYS A 394 -13.78 20.79 2.59
N GLY A 395 -13.77 19.53 3.00
CA GLY A 395 -14.04 18.38 2.10
C GLY A 395 -12.77 17.77 1.48
N GLU A 396 -11.63 17.97 2.12
CA GLU A 396 -10.38 17.31 1.73
C GLU A 396 -10.49 15.81 1.94
N THR A 397 -9.99 15.02 0.99
CA THR A 397 -10.03 13.55 1.05
C THR A 397 -9.02 13.03 2.04
N LYS A 398 -9.46 12.16 2.95
CA LYS A 398 -8.68 11.66 4.09
C LYS A 398 -7.81 10.44 3.79
N TYR A 399 -7.86 9.80 2.65
CA TYR A 399 -7.14 8.54 2.43
C TYR A 399 -6.64 8.45 1.01
N SER A 400 -5.36 8.75 0.83
CA SER A 400 -4.74 8.50 -0.44
C SER A 400 -3.22 8.48 -0.32
N SER A 401 -2.61 7.36 -0.62
CA SER A 401 -1.16 7.21 -0.71
C SER A 401 -0.53 7.95 -1.89
N PHE A 402 -1.34 8.49 -2.82
CA PHE A 402 -0.81 9.21 -3.99
C PHE A 402 -0.76 10.72 -3.82
N TRP A 403 -1.59 11.26 -2.97
CA TRP A 403 -1.57 12.68 -2.69
C TRP A 403 -1.75 12.88 -1.20
N VAL A 404 -0.68 13.23 -0.61
CA VAL A 404 -0.64 13.64 0.76
C VAL A 404 -0.97 15.11 0.79
N ILE A 405 -2.08 15.49 1.38
CA ILE A 405 -2.36 16.91 1.64
C ILE A 405 -1.45 17.41 2.76
N PRO A 406 -1.12 18.71 2.80
CA PRO A 406 -0.22 19.26 3.82
C PRO A 406 -0.63 18.95 5.26
N TYR A 407 -1.93 18.93 5.56
CA TYR A 407 -2.43 18.61 6.89
C TYR A 407 -2.13 17.14 7.30
N GLU A 408 -2.17 16.22 6.36
CA GLU A 408 -1.82 14.82 6.59
C GLU A 408 -0.31 14.64 6.80
N ALA A 409 0.51 15.36 6.03
CA ALA A 409 1.96 15.40 6.25
C ALA A 409 2.33 16.12 7.56
N PHE A 410 1.51 17.06 8.02
CA PHE A 410 1.60 17.64 9.35
C PHE A 410 1.22 16.64 10.45
N GLY A 411 0.53 15.54 10.10
CA GLY A 411 0.20 14.44 10.99
C GLY A 411 -0.66 14.88 12.17
N TRP A 412 -1.68 15.69 11.89
CA TRP A 412 -2.60 16.20 12.92
C TRP A 412 -1.88 16.91 14.09
N GLY A 413 -0.68 17.43 13.85
CA GLY A 413 0.16 18.06 14.86
C GLY A 413 1.27 17.17 15.40
N TYR A 414 1.33 15.89 15.07
CA TYR A 414 2.40 15.00 15.53
C TYR A 414 3.79 15.44 15.03
N SER A 415 3.88 16.07 13.86
CA SER A 415 5.12 16.63 13.34
C SER A 415 5.74 17.70 14.26
N VAL A 416 4.97 18.32 15.16
CA VAL A 416 5.49 19.24 16.19
C VAL A 416 6.46 18.52 17.11
N ARG A 417 6.23 17.26 17.45
CA ARG A 417 7.15 16.45 18.26
C ARG A 417 8.49 16.27 17.58
N GLN A 418 8.51 16.06 16.26
CA GLN A 418 9.73 15.95 15.49
C GLN A 418 10.55 17.25 15.54
N GLN A 419 9.89 18.41 15.40
CA GLN A 419 10.55 19.73 15.45
C GLN A 419 11.12 20.06 16.83
N THR A 420 10.62 19.44 17.90
CA THR A 420 11.08 19.63 19.27
C THR A 420 12.02 18.53 19.76
N GLY A 421 12.51 17.67 18.88
CA GLY A 421 13.32 16.50 19.24
C GLY A 421 12.56 15.53 20.14
N TYR A 422 11.25 15.40 19.97
CA TYR A 422 10.34 14.54 20.74
C TYR A 422 10.20 14.89 22.23
N GLN A 423 10.63 16.08 22.63
CA GLN A 423 10.54 16.52 24.03
C GLN A 423 9.11 16.93 24.40
N TRP A 424 8.38 17.55 23.48
CA TRP A 424 6.99 18.00 23.62
C TRP A 424 6.27 18.15 22.27
N PRO A 425 4.94 18.25 22.24
CA PRO A 425 3.96 18.03 23.32
C PRO A 425 3.82 16.54 23.66
N LYS A 426 3.47 16.24 24.91
CA LYS A 426 3.18 14.84 25.33
C LYS A 426 1.81 14.39 24.86
N THR A 427 0.82 15.29 24.90
CA THR A 427 -0.55 15.01 24.48
C THR A 427 -0.96 15.95 23.35
N ILE A 428 -1.50 15.38 22.27
CA ILE A 428 -2.09 16.10 21.15
C ILE A 428 -3.55 15.70 21.06
N ILE A 429 -4.44 16.69 21.11
CA ILE A 429 -5.87 16.51 20.86
C ILE A 429 -6.14 17.08 19.48
N ASN A 430 -6.68 16.27 18.61
CA ASN A 430 -7.03 16.67 17.25
C ASN A 430 -8.55 16.79 17.12
N GLU A 431 -9.02 17.93 16.69
CA GLU A 431 -10.43 18.21 16.47
C GLU A 431 -10.62 18.67 15.02
N GLU A 432 -11.57 18.06 14.34
CA GLU A 432 -11.91 18.43 12.98
C GLU A 432 -13.29 19.08 12.95
N ILE A 433 -13.37 20.23 12.29
CA ILE A 433 -14.61 20.96 12.08
C ILE A 433 -14.86 21.16 10.58
N THR A 434 -16.12 21.16 10.17
CA THR A 434 -16.52 21.36 8.77
C THR A 434 -16.98 22.78 8.49
N ASN A 435 -17.26 23.53 9.54
CA ASN A 435 -17.67 24.94 9.45
C ASN A 435 -17.27 25.71 10.71
N GLN A 436 -17.14 27.03 10.58
CA GLN A 436 -16.71 27.88 11.68
C GLN A 436 -17.69 27.95 12.86
N LYS A 437 -18.98 27.59 12.67
CA LYS A 437 -19.94 27.57 13.80
C LYS A 437 -19.56 26.51 14.84
N GLN A 438 -18.93 25.40 14.41
CA GLN A 438 -18.46 24.35 15.30
C GLN A 438 -17.25 24.79 16.15
N LEU A 439 -16.52 25.82 15.74
CA LEU A 439 -15.33 26.30 16.43
C LEU A 439 -15.64 26.69 17.89
N ILE A 440 -16.77 27.35 18.13
CA ILE A 440 -17.15 27.76 19.49
C ILE A 440 -17.31 26.58 20.43
N SER A 441 -17.97 25.52 19.98
CA SER A 441 -18.15 24.30 20.79
C SER A 441 -16.82 23.60 21.09
N VAL A 442 -15.92 23.56 20.11
CA VAL A 442 -14.60 22.96 20.27
C VAL A 442 -13.69 23.80 21.19
N LEU A 443 -13.79 25.12 21.13
CA LEU A 443 -13.06 26.02 22.07
C LEU A 443 -13.56 25.86 23.50
N GLN A 444 -14.87 25.67 23.72
CA GLN A 444 -15.40 25.31 25.06
C GLN A 444 -14.87 23.96 25.54
N LYS A 445 -14.71 22.98 24.65
CA LYS A 445 -14.07 21.71 24.95
C LYS A 445 -12.59 21.89 25.33
N ALA A 446 -11.86 22.76 24.60
CA ALA A 446 -10.47 23.07 24.89
C ALA A 446 -10.27 23.69 26.28
N GLN A 447 -11.19 24.54 26.72
CA GLN A 447 -11.18 25.10 28.08
C GLN A 447 -11.38 24.02 29.14
N LYS A 448 -12.32 23.10 28.92
CA LYS A 448 -12.60 21.97 29.86
C LYS A 448 -11.46 20.96 29.94
N THR A 449 -10.70 20.79 28.87
CA THR A 449 -9.61 19.79 28.79
C THR A 449 -8.27 20.32 29.29
N ASP A 450 -8.19 21.55 29.78
CA ASP A 450 -6.99 22.22 30.30
C ASP A 450 -5.80 22.11 29.33
N CYS A 451 -6.00 22.56 28.09
CA CYS A 451 -4.94 22.61 27.08
C CYS A 451 -3.99 23.78 27.34
N ASP A 452 -2.69 23.54 27.30
CA ASP A 452 -1.64 24.57 27.43
C ASP A 452 -1.61 25.51 26.21
N GLY A 453 -2.03 25.01 25.04
CA GLY A 453 -2.12 25.78 23.82
C GLY A 453 -3.16 25.22 22.86
N VAL A 454 -3.82 26.11 22.11
CA VAL A 454 -4.83 25.79 21.13
C VAL A 454 -4.50 26.50 19.81
N TRP A 455 -4.37 25.72 18.74
CA TRP A 455 -4.10 26.20 17.39
C TRP A 455 -5.24 25.87 16.44
N TYR A 456 -5.49 26.79 15.55
CA TYR A 456 -6.46 26.65 14.47
C TYR A 456 -5.72 26.55 13.14
N VAL A 457 -6.09 25.58 12.33
CA VAL A 457 -5.50 25.32 11.02
C VAL A 457 -6.57 25.50 9.95
N GLU A 458 -6.35 26.43 9.05
CA GLU A 458 -7.16 26.68 7.88
C GLU A 458 -6.29 27.03 6.68
N ASN A 459 -6.53 26.43 5.51
CA ASN A 459 -5.78 26.66 4.27
C ASN A 459 -4.24 26.54 4.48
N ASN A 460 -3.79 25.55 5.24
CA ASN A 460 -2.39 25.30 5.61
C ASN A 460 -1.73 26.42 6.45
N GLN A 461 -2.50 27.36 6.96
CA GLN A 461 -2.02 28.39 7.89
C GLN A 461 -2.39 27.99 9.33
N VAL A 462 -1.47 28.24 10.23
CA VAL A 462 -1.61 27.93 11.65
C VAL A 462 -1.72 29.23 12.44
N SER A 463 -2.78 29.37 13.19
CA SER A 463 -3.04 30.50 14.05
C SER A 463 -3.22 30.06 15.49
N ARG A 464 -2.51 30.70 16.46
CA ARG A 464 -2.71 30.42 17.87
C ARG A 464 -3.97 31.11 18.36
N ILE A 465 -4.82 30.36 19.08
CA ILE A 465 -6.04 30.91 19.68
C ILE A 465 -5.83 31.12 21.20
N LYS A 466 -5.09 30.24 21.83
CA LYS A 466 -4.77 30.27 23.28
C LYS A 466 -3.31 29.92 23.53
#